data_656639688ec379f6b2f08e453250981b
#
_entry.id   656639688ec379f6b2f08e453250981b
#
_cell.length_a   1.000
_cell.length_b   1.000
_cell.length_c   1.000
_cell.angle_alpha   90.00
_cell.angle_beta   90.00
_cell.angle_gamma   90.00
#
_symmetry.space_group_name_H-M   'P 1'
#
loop_
_entity.id
_entity.type
_entity.pdbx_description
1 polymer ?
#
loop_
_entity_poly.entity_id
_entity_poly.type
_entity_poly.pdbx_seq_one_letter_code
_entity_poly.pdbx_strand_id
1 'polypeptide(L)'
;DGKRYAFDEDGKMLYGWVNKDDSTLAMGDSDWEEATYYMGSWEDGALKTGWQKITVYDEDEDDDMDYWFNFKSNGEKRVNTKSDKDIFEKKINGKYYGFDERGVMTYEWTAASTNDLTTISNWRYFNSPEDGARSTKGWFKVVAPDADGDDNTFKDYGTGSTFAKGDAEDENERWYYADS
;
A
#
# COMPACT_ATOMS: atom_id res chain seq x y z
N ASP A 1 28.56 10.90 7.64
CA ASP A 1 27.93 9.58 7.86
C ASP A 1 27.06 9.08 6.68
N GLY A 2 26.80 9.91 5.67
CA GLY A 2 25.94 9.55 4.55
C GLY A 2 24.44 9.54 4.87
N LYS A 3 24.03 9.80 6.08
CA LYS A 3 22.62 9.97 6.46
C LYS A 3 22.13 11.39 6.14
N ARG A 4 20.84 11.52 5.80
CA ARG A 4 20.20 12.82 5.53
C ARG A 4 19.23 13.14 6.65
N TYR A 5 19.18 14.39 7.03
CA TYR A 5 18.32 14.91 8.08
C TYR A 5 17.60 16.16 7.56
N ALA A 6 16.42 16.43 8.08
CA ALA A 6 15.68 17.65 7.82
C ALA A 6 15.54 18.46 9.11
N PHE A 7 15.48 19.77 8.98
CA PHE A 7 15.33 20.71 10.09
C PHE A 7 14.26 21.72 9.74
N ASP A 8 13.53 22.15 10.75
CA ASP A 8 12.58 23.26 10.62
C ASP A 8 13.31 24.62 10.57
N GLU A 9 12.54 25.70 10.44
CA GLU A 9 13.07 27.07 10.37
C GLU A 9 13.80 27.50 11.67
N ASP A 10 13.44 26.86 12.79
CA ASP A 10 14.09 27.10 14.09
C ASP A 10 15.35 26.21 14.29
N GLY A 11 15.71 25.40 13.30
CA GLY A 11 16.84 24.50 13.36
C GLY A 11 16.61 23.24 14.18
N LYS A 12 15.37 22.88 14.48
CA LYS A 12 15.02 21.63 15.16
C LYS A 12 14.96 20.48 14.16
N MET A 13 15.56 19.37 14.51
CA MET A 13 15.53 18.15 13.68
C MET A 13 14.09 17.63 13.55
N LEU A 14 13.67 17.40 12.31
CA LEU A 14 12.41 16.76 11.99
C LEU A 14 12.51 15.24 12.13
N TYR A 15 11.41 14.59 12.50
CA TYR A 15 11.29 13.14 12.61
C TYR A 15 9.87 12.71 12.24
N GLY A 16 9.66 11.41 12.06
CA GLY A 16 8.37 10.89 11.61
C GLY A 16 8.08 11.24 10.15
N TRP A 17 6.83 11.46 9.85
CA TRP A 17 6.37 11.82 8.51
C TRP A 17 6.64 13.31 8.22
N VAL A 18 7.16 13.59 7.03
CA VAL A 18 7.53 14.94 6.61
C VAL A 18 7.01 15.23 5.21
N ASN A 19 6.40 16.40 5.04
CA ASN A 19 5.92 16.92 3.77
C ASN A 19 7.07 17.46 2.93
N LYS A 20 6.97 17.34 1.60
CA LYS A 20 8.03 17.73 0.67
C LYS A 20 8.18 19.24 0.53
N ASP A 21 7.04 19.94 0.38
CA ASP A 21 7.05 21.29 -0.15
C ASP A 21 7.48 22.36 0.88
N ASP A 22 7.26 22.11 2.15
CA ASP A 22 7.53 23.05 3.23
C ASP A 22 8.42 22.46 4.34
N SER A 23 8.87 21.23 4.17
CA SER A 23 9.66 20.51 5.19
C SER A 23 9.03 20.57 6.58
N THR A 24 7.69 20.41 6.62
CA THR A 24 6.93 20.40 7.87
C THR A 24 6.60 19.00 8.31
N LEU A 25 6.39 18.83 9.63
CA LEU A 25 5.89 17.57 10.17
C LEU A 25 4.43 17.35 9.76
N ALA A 26 4.13 16.13 9.33
CA ALA A 26 2.78 15.64 9.17
C ALA A 26 2.28 15.14 10.54
N MET A 27 1.53 15.97 11.27
CA MET A 27 1.20 15.76 12.68
C MET A 27 -0.25 15.32 12.93
N GLY A 28 -1.14 15.46 11.95
CA GLY A 28 -2.51 14.96 12.05
C GLY A 28 -2.57 13.44 11.88
N ASP A 29 -3.63 12.82 12.38
CA ASP A 29 -3.78 11.36 12.39
C ASP A 29 -3.71 10.75 10.99
N SER A 30 -4.24 11.44 9.96
CA SER A 30 -4.21 11.02 8.56
C SER A 30 -3.17 11.75 7.69
N ASP A 31 -2.41 12.69 8.22
CA ASP A 31 -1.44 13.48 7.42
C ASP A 31 -0.33 12.62 6.81
N TRP A 32 -0.07 11.44 7.35
CA TRP A 32 0.90 10.48 6.81
C TRP A 32 0.54 10.01 5.38
N GLU A 33 -0.73 10.04 5.02
CA GLU A 33 -1.20 9.60 3.71
C GLU A 33 -0.60 10.43 2.59
N GLU A 34 -0.53 11.75 2.76
CA GLU A 34 0.04 12.67 1.79
C GLU A 34 1.53 12.95 1.99
N ALA A 35 2.10 12.58 3.14
CA ALA A 35 3.50 12.83 3.45
C ALA A 35 4.44 12.10 2.49
N THR A 36 5.55 12.75 2.16
CA THR A 36 6.51 12.26 1.15
C THR A 36 7.66 11.48 1.74
N TYR A 37 8.16 11.88 2.91
CA TYR A 37 9.34 11.34 3.56
C TYR A 37 9.02 10.77 4.93
N TYR A 38 9.80 9.77 5.34
CA TYR A 38 9.80 9.27 6.71
C TYR A 38 11.20 9.38 7.31
N MET A 39 11.31 10.11 8.41
CA MET A 39 12.56 10.45 9.07
C MET A 39 12.84 9.63 10.33
N GLY A 40 12.17 8.48 10.48
CA GLY A 40 12.35 7.61 11.63
C GLY A 40 11.80 8.19 12.94
N SER A 41 12.31 7.68 14.05
CA SER A 41 11.91 8.14 15.38
C SER A 41 12.56 9.49 15.76
N TRP A 42 12.03 10.12 16.80
CA TRP A 42 12.59 11.35 17.34
C TRP A 42 14.06 11.22 17.79
N GLU A 43 14.53 10.03 18.11
CA GLU A 43 15.93 9.76 18.46
C GLU A 43 16.84 9.58 17.24
N ASP A 44 16.30 9.16 16.12
CA ASP A 44 17.07 8.87 14.91
C ASP A 44 17.05 10.04 13.90
N GLY A 45 15.86 10.50 13.51
CA GLY A 45 15.67 11.60 12.57
C GLY A 45 16.27 11.41 11.18
N ALA A 46 16.83 10.25 10.89
CA ALA A 46 17.47 9.97 9.61
C ALA A 46 16.46 9.57 8.54
N LEU A 47 16.57 10.15 7.34
CA LEU A 47 15.75 9.82 6.18
C LEU A 47 15.77 8.31 5.91
N LYS A 48 14.60 7.69 5.84
CA LYS A 48 14.44 6.27 5.51
C LYS A 48 14.34 6.05 4.01
N THR A 49 14.92 4.94 3.57
CA THR A 49 14.86 4.44 2.19
C THR A 49 14.56 2.94 2.19
N GLY A 50 14.11 2.41 1.05
CA GLY A 50 13.75 0.99 0.94
C GLY A 50 12.47 0.64 1.68
N TRP A 51 12.36 -0.62 2.08
CA TRP A 51 11.21 -1.12 2.79
C TRP A 51 11.20 -0.69 4.27
N GLN A 52 10.04 -0.17 4.71
CA GLN A 52 9.81 0.23 6.10
C GLN A 52 8.42 -0.22 6.54
N LYS A 53 8.34 -0.89 7.68
CA LYS A 53 7.08 -1.20 8.36
C LYS A 53 6.81 -0.12 9.40
N ILE A 54 5.71 0.60 9.23
CA ILE A 54 5.41 1.79 10.03
C ILE A 54 3.99 1.68 10.56
N THR A 55 3.82 1.92 11.85
CA THR A 55 2.50 2.03 12.47
C THR A 55 1.91 3.40 12.17
N VAL A 56 0.70 3.43 11.64
CA VAL A 56 -0.07 4.63 11.34
C VAL A 56 -1.50 4.47 11.82
N TYR A 57 -2.15 5.56 12.19
CA TYR A 57 -3.58 5.54 12.43
C TYR A 57 -4.32 5.56 11.08
N ASP A 58 -5.20 4.60 10.86
CA ASP A 58 -6.03 4.51 9.67
C ASP A 58 -7.47 4.91 10.01
N GLU A 59 -7.94 6.04 9.46
CA GLU A 59 -9.28 6.55 9.75
C GLU A 59 -10.39 5.63 9.24
N ASP A 60 -10.14 4.87 8.16
CA ASP A 60 -11.12 3.93 7.60
C ASP A 60 -11.28 2.70 8.49
N GLU A 61 -10.20 2.26 9.11
CA GLU A 61 -10.20 1.13 10.06
C GLU A 61 -10.50 1.58 11.50
N ASP A 62 -10.44 2.90 11.79
CA ASP A 62 -10.55 3.50 13.12
C ASP A 62 -9.59 2.86 14.15
N ASP A 63 -8.37 2.51 13.69
CA ASP A 63 -7.36 1.83 14.51
C ASP A 63 -5.92 2.11 14.01
N ASP A 64 -4.95 1.80 14.87
CA ASP A 64 -3.54 1.79 14.51
C ASP A 64 -3.20 0.55 13.68
N MET A 65 -2.70 0.77 12.48
CA MET A 65 -2.34 -0.27 11.52
C MET A 65 -0.85 -0.29 11.25
N ASP A 66 -0.29 -1.49 11.14
CA ASP A 66 1.10 -1.70 10.72
C ASP A 66 1.14 -1.95 9.21
N TYR A 67 1.59 -0.94 8.46
CA TYR A 67 1.69 -1.04 7.00
C TYR A 67 3.14 -1.06 6.53
N TRP A 68 3.37 -1.73 5.40
CA TRP A 68 4.62 -1.66 4.68
C TRP A 68 4.59 -0.55 3.63
N PHE A 69 5.66 0.23 3.62
CA PHE A 69 5.93 1.28 2.65
C PHE A 69 7.27 1.02 1.96
N ASN A 70 7.41 1.53 0.76
CA ASN A 70 8.71 1.51 0.08
C ASN A 70 9.11 2.93 -0.33
N PHE A 71 10.29 3.33 0.10
CA PHE A 71 10.87 4.63 -0.20
C PHE A 71 11.98 4.48 -1.24
N LYS A 72 11.97 5.36 -2.25
CA LYS A 72 13.01 5.43 -3.26
C LYS A 72 14.35 5.79 -2.63
N SER A 73 15.44 5.69 -3.42
CA SER A 73 16.79 6.06 -2.97
C SER A 73 16.92 7.55 -2.57
N ASN A 74 16.06 8.41 -3.11
CA ASN A 74 15.98 9.83 -2.72
C ASN A 74 15.11 10.07 -1.46
N GLY A 75 14.50 9.03 -0.91
CA GLY A 75 13.63 9.06 0.26
C GLY A 75 12.15 9.28 -0.02
N GLU A 76 11.75 9.53 -1.27
CA GLU A 76 10.34 9.73 -1.60
C GLU A 76 9.55 8.43 -1.50
N LYS A 77 8.41 8.48 -0.81
CA LYS A 77 7.45 7.36 -0.72
C LYS A 77 6.92 6.99 -2.10
N ARG A 78 6.86 5.70 -2.39
CA ARG A 78 6.20 5.18 -3.60
C ARG A 78 4.70 5.20 -3.41
N VAL A 79 4.01 5.90 -4.29
CA VAL A 79 2.55 6.06 -4.25
C VAL A 79 1.96 5.92 -5.65
N ASN A 80 0.68 5.58 -5.72
CA ASN A 80 -0.10 5.70 -6.93
C ASN A 80 -0.51 7.15 -7.17
N THR A 81 -0.06 7.75 -8.26
CA THR A 81 -0.39 9.13 -8.64
C THR A 81 -1.38 9.21 -9.79
N LYS A 82 -1.91 8.07 -10.27
CA LYS A 82 -2.79 8.01 -11.43
C LYS A 82 -4.24 7.82 -11.01
N SER A 83 -5.10 8.72 -11.42
CA SER A 83 -6.52 8.68 -11.11
C SER A 83 -7.31 7.56 -11.81
N ASP A 84 -6.75 6.98 -12.89
CA ASP A 84 -7.35 5.87 -13.63
C ASP A 84 -6.89 4.49 -13.18
N LYS A 85 -6.03 4.46 -12.15
CA LYS A 85 -5.47 3.25 -11.55
C LYS A 85 -5.66 3.27 -10.03
N ASP A 86 -5.94 2.14 -9.46
CA ASP A 86 -6.05 2.01 -8.00
C ASP A 86 -4.73 1.68 -7.35
N ILE A 87 -3.80 1.11 -8.11
CA ILE A 87 -2.47 0.77 -7.61
C ILE A 87 -1.38 1.21 -8.57
N PHE A 88 -0.22 1.51 -8.01
CA PHE A 88 1.05 1.62 -8.71
C PHE A 88 1.84 0.33 -8.51
N GLU A 89 2.11 -0.41 -9.59
CA GLU A 89 2.93 -1.62 -9.53
C GLU A 89 4.40 -1.32 -9.79
N LYS A 90 5.28 -1.88 -8.98
CA LYS A 90 6.73 -1.76 -9.12
C LYS A 90 7.44 -3.08 -8.93
N LYS A 91 8.39 -3.38 -9.81
CA LYS A 91 9.31 -4.51 -9.65
C LYS A 91 10.46 -4.09 -8.73
N ILE A 92 10.58 -4.79 -7.60
CA ILE A 92 11.60 -4.57 -6.58
C ILE A 92 12.26 -5.91 -6.28
N ASN A 93 13.57 -6.00 -6.46
CA ASN A 93 14.34 -7.24 -6.26
C ASN A 93 13.75 -8.47 -6.98
N GLY A 94 13.25 -8.27 -8.21
CA GLY A 94 12.73 -9.35 -9.04
C GLY A 94 11.28 -9.72 -8.83
N LYS A 95 10.61 -9.18 -7.81
CA LYS A 95 9.19 -9.41 -7.52
C LYS A 95 8.38 -8.13 -7.76
N TYR A 96 7.10 -8.26 -8.13
CA TYR A 96 6.19 -7.13 -8.28
C TYR A 96 5.44 -6.88 -6.99
N TYR A 97 5.28 -5.60 -6.65
CA TYR A 97 4.53 -5.10 -5.51
C TYR A 97 3.59 -3.99 -5.97
N GLY A 98 2.45 -3.84 -5.29
CA GLY A 98 1.50 -2.77 -5.52
C GLY A 98 1.49 -1.77 -4.37
N PHE A 99 1.22 -0.51 -4.69
CA PHE A 99 1.08 0.58 -3.72
C PHE A 99 -0.17 1.39 -4.06
N ASP A 100 -0.94 1.75 -3.04
CA ASP A 100 -2.09 2.63 -3.20
C ASP A 100 -1.70 4.11 -3.25
N GLU A 101 -2.67 5.01 -3.27
CA GLU A 101 -2.45 6.46 -3.28
C GLU A 101 -1.78 6.98 -2.01
N ARG A 102 -1.92 6.29 -0.88
CA ARG A 102 -1.30 6.62 0.40
C ARG A 102 0.14 6.09 0.49
N GLY A 103 0.53 5.21 -0.44
CA GLY A 103 1.81 4.50 -0.46
C GLY A 103 1.81 3.19 0.32
N VAL A 104 0.66 2.73 0.81
CA VAL A 104 0.56 1.44 1.51
C VAL A 104 0.74 0.30 0.52
N MET A 105 1.62 -0.65 0.86
CA MET A 105 1.81 -1.87 0.09
C MET A 105 0.52 -2.69 0.07
N THR A 106 0.02 -3.00 -1.13
CA THR A 106 -1.18 -3.83 -1.29
C THR A 106 -0.91 -5.29 -0.95
N TYR A 107 -1.93 -5.99 -0.48
CA TYR A 107 -1.88 -7.42 -0.24
C TYR A 107 -3.22 -8.07 -0.59
N GLU A 108 -3.22 -9.37 -0.81
CA GLU A 108 -4.37 -10.14 -1.26
C GLU A 108 -4.94 -9.65 -2.60
N TRP A 109 -6.24 -9.74 -2.80
CA TRP A 109 -6.86 -9.30 -4.04
C TRP A 109 -6.89 -7.78 -4.17
N THR A 110 -6.44 -7.28 -5.31
CA THR A 110 -6.49 -5.86 -5.64
C THR A 110 -6.80 -5.68 -7.12
N ALA A 111 -7.78 -4.84 -7.44
CA ALA A 111 -8.03 -4.47 -8.83
C ALA A 111 -7.00 -3.45 -9.31
N ALA A 112 -6.52 -3.58 -10.54
CA ALA A 112 -5.65 -2.57 -11.15
C ALA A 112 -6.43 -1.28 -11.49
N SER A 113 -7.74 -1.39 -11.68
CA SER A 113 -8.64 -0.25 -11.88
C SER A 113 -10.05 -0.59 -11.39
N THR A 114 -10.66 0.26 -10.58
CA THR A 114 -12.06 0.11 -10.13
C THR A 114 -13.07 0.33 -11.25
N ASN A 115 -12.64 0.85 -12.40
CA ASN A 115 -13.52 1.03 -13.56
C ASN A 115 -13.95 -0.27 -14.22
N ASP A 116 -13.25 -1.37 -13.97
CA ASP A 116 -13.58 -2.69 -14.50
C ASP A 116 -13.33 -3.79 -13.47
N LEU A 117 -14.31 -4.01 -12.61
CA LEU A 117 -14.28 -5.08 -11.59
C LEU A 117 -14.82 -6.41 -12.11
N THR A 118 -15.34 -6.47 -13.35
CA THR A 118 -15.95 -7.68 -13.91
C THR A 118 -14.98 -8.56 -14.68
N THR A 119 -13.84 -8.02 -15.07
CA THR A 119 -12.84 -8.72 -15.88
C THR A 119 -11.72 -9.26 -14.98
N ILE A 120 -11.57 -10.59 -14.95
CA ILE A 120 -10.56 -11.26 -14.11
C ILE A 120 -9.14 -10.78 -14.40
N SER A 121 -8.80 -10.42 -15.64
CA SER A 121 -7.47 -9.91 -16.00
C SER A 121 -7.14 -8.55 -15.37
N ASN A 122 -8.14 -7.85 -14.85
CA ASN A 122 -7.93 -6.60 -14.11
C ASN A 122 -7.52 -6.85 -12.64
N TRP A 123 -7.63 -8.07 -12.15
CA TRP A 123 -7.30 -8.40 -10.77
C TRP A 123 -5.84 -8.84 -10.63
N ARG A 124 -5.27 -8.51 -9.47
CA ARG A 124 -3.96 -8.95 -9.03
C ARG A 124 -4.09 -9.60 -7.66
N TYR A 125 -3.31 -10.62 -7.40
CA TYR A 125 -3.19 -11.19 -6.07
C TYR A 125 -1.78 -10.94 -5.53
N PHE A 126 -1.70 -10.19 -4.45
CA PHE A 126 -0.50 -9.94 -3.68
C PHE A 126 -0.55 -10.84 -2.45
N ASN A 127 0.58 -11.39 -2.02
CA ASN A 127 0.59 -12.54 -1.13
C ASN A 127 -0.05 -12.25 0.24
N SER A 128 0.60 -11.43 1.06
CA SER A 128 0.13 -11.19 2.43
C SER A 128 0.55 -9.79 2.92
N PRO A 129 -0.01 -9.32 4.06
CA PRO A 129 0.44 -8.06 4.66
C PRO A 129 1.93 -8.01 4.99
N GLU A 130 2.57 -9.16 5.19
CA GLU A 130 4.00 -9.26 5.51
C GLU A 130 4.89 -9.53 4.29
N ASP A 131 4.33 -10.10 3.23
CA ASP A 131 5.02 -10.35 1.97
C ASP A 131 4.07 -10.10 0.80
N GLY A 132 3.97 -8.85 0.38
CA GLY A 132 3.05 -8.41 -0.66
C GLY A 132 3.49 -8.73 -2.09
N ALA A 133 4.35 -9.71 -2.31
CA ALA A 133 4.77 -10.10 -3.65
C ALA A 133 3.60 -10.62 -4.49
N ARG A 134 3.42 -10.07 -5.72
CA ARG A 134 2.36 -10.48 -6.63
C ARG A 134 2.57 -11.92 -7.12
N SER A 135 1.49 -12.71 -7.16
CA SER A 135 1.46 -13.98 -7.86
C SER A 135 1.57 -13.74 -9.37
N THR A 136 2.62 -14.23 -9.99
CA THR A 136 2.97 -13.92 -11.38
C THR A 136 2.96 -15.09 -12.31
N LYS A 137 2.87 -16.32 -11.82
CA LYS A 137 2.88 -17.52 -12.67
C LYS A 137 2.43 -18.75 -11.93
N GLY A 138 1.48 -19.45 -12.52
CA GLY A 138 1.05 -20.76 -12.06
C GLY A 138 -0.22 -20.75 -11.24
N TRP A 139 -0.54 -21.92 -10.70
CA TRP A 139 -1.73 -22.14 -9.91
C TRP A 139 -1.52 -21.73 -8.45
N PHE A 140 -2.53 -21.08 -7.88
CA PHE A 140 -2.60 -20.78 -6.46
C PHE A 140 -4.03 -20.93 -5.95
N LYS A 141 -4.19 -21.19 -4.65
CA LYS A 141 -5.48 -21.45 -4.03
C LYS A 141 -5.70 -20.47 -2.89
N VAL A 142 -6.71 -19.64 -3.02
CA VAL A 142 -7.04 -18.57 -2.07
C VAL A 142 -8.55 -18.33 -2.05
N VAL A 143 -9.02 -17.64 -1.02
CA VAL A 143 -10.40 -17.16 -0.94
C VAL A 143 -10.64 -16.13 -2.05
N ALA A 144 -11.82 -16.14 -2.66
CA ALA A 144 -12.22 -15.16 -3.65
C ALA A 144 -12.26 -13.74 -3.07
N PRO A 145 -12.13 -12.69 -3.90
CA PRO A 145 -12.33 -11.32 -3.43
C PRO A 145 -13.74 -11.14 -2.86
N ASP A 146 -13.85 -10.44 -1.76
CA ASP A 146 -15.14 -10.13 -1.16
C ASP A 146 -15.96 -9.19 -2.07
N ALA A 147 -17.18 -9.62 -2.40
CA ALA A 147 -18.07 -8.84 -3.24
C ALA A 147 -18.72 -7.67 -2.48
N ASP A 148 -18.85 -7.78 -1.18
CA ASP A 148 -19.50 -6.80 -0.32
C ASP A 148 -18.51 -5.77 0.26
N GLY A 149 -17.21 -6.02 0.13
CA GLY A 149 -16.15 -5.07 0.49
C GLY A 149 -15.77 -5.04 1.97
N ASP A 150 -16.57 -5.65 2.85
CA ASP A 150 -16.38 -5.52 4.29
C ASP A 150 -15.11 -6.18 4.84
N ASP A 151 -14.61 -7.23 4.18
CA ASP A 151 -13.43 -7.98 4.62
C ASP A 151 -12.20 -7.76 3.72
N ASN A 152 -12.34 -6.95 2.68
CA ASN A 152 -11.23 -6.63 1.82
C ASN A 152 -10.51 -5.41 2.37
N THR A 153 -9.57 -5.64 3.25
CA THR A 153 -8.79 -4.64 4.01
C THR A 153 -8.16 -3.55 3.14
N PHE A 154 -8.22 -3.69 1.83
CA PHE A 154 -7.54 -2.76 0.94
C PHE A 154 -8.48 -1.84 0.18
N LYS A 155 -9.62 -2.33 -0.30
CA LYS A 155 -10.62 -1.55 -1.03
C LYS A 155 -11.97 -2.22 -0.98
N ASP A 156 -12.98 -1.42 -0.78
CA ASP A 156 -14.37 -1.80 -1.02
C ASP A 156 -14.59 -1.94 -2.54
N TYR A 157 -14.56 -3.15 -3.03
CA TYR A 157 -14.75 -3.43 -4.45
C TYR A 157 -16.22 -3.49 -4.86
N GLY A 158 -17.14 -3.37 -3.94
CA GLY A 158 -18.57 -3.31 -4.22
C GLY A 158 -19.12 -4.51 -4.98
N THR A 159 -20.42 -4.56 -5.09
CA THR A 159 -21.20 -5.69 -5.63
C THR A 159 -21.14 -5.89 -7.16
N GLY A 160 -20.30 -5.16 -7.87
CA GLY A 160 -20.26 -5.14 -9.34
C GLY A 160 -19.45 -6.25 -10.00
N SER A 161 -18.58 -6.92 -9.27
CA SER A 161 -17.67 -7.91 -9.84
C SER A 161 -18.33 -9.28 -10.00
N THR A 162 -18.48 -9.75 -11.23
CA THR A 162 -18.93 -11.11 -11.51
C THR A 162 -17.90 -12.17 -11.09
N PHE A 163 -16.63 -11.77 -11.00
CA PHE A 163 -15.53 -12.62 -10.55
C PHE A 163 -15.56 -12.87 -9.04
N ALA A 164 -15.88 -11.86 -8.25
CA ALA A 164 -15.95 -11.93 -6.80
C ALA A 164 -17.31 -12.42 -6.27
N LYS A 165 -18.36 -12.30 -7.08
CA LYS A 165 -19.74 -12.46 -6.63
C LYS A 165 -20.03 -13.86 -6.06
N GLY A 166 -20.44 -13.91 -4.81
CA GLY A 166 -21.01 -15.09 -4.15
C GLY A 166 -19.97 -16.08 -3.61
N ASP A 167 -18.69 -15.76 -3.69
CA ASP A 167 -17.64 -16.69 -3.24
C ASP A 167 -17.06 -16.35 -1.85
N ALA A 168 -17.07 -15.08 -1.47
CA ALA A 168 -16.53 -14.64 -0.18
C ALA A 168 -17.43 -15.02 1.01
N GLU A 169 -18.73 -15.02 0.85
CA GLU A 169 -19.68 -15.37 1.92
C GLU A 169 -19.45 -16.76 2.53
N ASP A 170 -18.87 -17.69 1.76
CA ASP A 170 -18.60 -19.05 2.20
C ASP A 170 -17.16 -19.26 2.68
N GLU A 171 -16.30 -18.25 2.64
CA GLU A 171 -14.86 -18.33 2.93
C GLU A 171 -14.14 -19.49 2.23
N ASN A 172 -14.67 -19.96 1.10
CA ASN A 172 -14.15 -21.11 0.38
C ASN A 172 -12.97 -20.74 -0.50
N GLU A 173 -11.85 -21.41 -0.31
CA GLU A 173 -10.70 -21.27 -1.20
C GLU A 173 -11.00 -21.85 -2.58
N ARG A 174 -10.56 -21.12 -3.62
CA ARG A 174 -10.63 -21.54 -5.01
C ARG A 174 -9.28 -21.52 -5.68
N TRP A 175 -9.17 -22.29 -6.75
CA TRP A 175 -7.97 -22.32 -7.57
C TRP A 175 -8.03 -21.24 -8.64
N TYR A 176 -6.96 -20.46 -8.71
CA TYR A 176 -6.73 -19.44 -9.73
C TYR A 176 -5.42 -19.69 -10.44
N TYR A 177 -5.30 -19.19 -11.65
CA TYR A 177 -4.06 -19.23 -12.42
C TYR A 177 -3.58 -17.81 -12.68
N ALA A 178 -2.36 -17.50 -12.22
CA ALA A 178 -1.70 -16.26 -12.54
C ALA A 178 -0.89 -16.42 -13.84
N ASP A 179 -1.04 -15.49 -14.76
CA ASP A 179 -0.14 -15.33 -15.89
C ASP A 179 0.94 -14.27 -15.61
N SER A 180 1.87 -14.09 -16.53
CA SER A 180 3.01 -13.18 -16.35
C SER A 180 2.63 -11.71 -16.44
#